data_432fcfc965fbfd38488af1d61b30c1f5
#
_entry.id   432fcfc965fbfd38488af1d61b30c1f5
#
_cell.length_a   1.000
_cell.length_b   1.000
_cell.length_c   1.000
_cell.angle_alpha   90.00
_cell.angle_beta   90.00
_cell.angle_gamma   90.00
#
_symmetry.space_group_name_H-M   'P 1'
#
loop_
_entity.id
_entity.type
_entity.pdbx_description
1 polymer ?
#
loop_
_entity_poly.entity_id
_entity_poly.type
_entity_poly.pdbx_seq_one_letter_code
_entity_poly.pdbx_strand_id
1 'polypeptide(L)'
;MNCIRSIAALVAGLCLMMPAARAGESILVDGSVHGRPLPHFWEHMFGSGRAVLSLREGYRDDLRAVRAVTAFSYVRFHAIFHDEVGLYSEDKSGQPVYNFSYIDQIYDGLLANGVRPFVELGFMPAALASAPTQQSFWYKPFSAPPKDYARWDAMMTAFAQHLIARYGIDEVSQWYFEVWNEPNLDFWAGQPSQASYFTLYDHTARSLKAVDARLRVGGPATAQVAWVGDFIRHVTAEHVPADFVSSHIYGDDTSQDIFGVPGNIPRNRMVCLGVEKVHKEIQASPQPSLPFILSEFNASWGNHREVTDAPYMGPWLGETIRQCDGLVQDMSYWTFSDVFEEQGVVKTPFHGGFGLRAVGGIPKPAFNAFALMHQLGEERLPLAAEGTLLTRRRNGALVLALWNYAEPGATVAARRVVLEFRHVAAQRVELQSMDDTHANVMTAYQSMGAPQYPTQQQIAELRRAGALAPAVERALEGGTLTLEIPSDGLTIVTVPAPR
;
A
#
# COMPACT_ATOMS: atom_id res chain seq x y z
N MET A 1 -87.08 -18.53 -25.97
CA MET A 1 -86.26 -18.28 -24.72
C MET A 1 -84.85 -18.19 -25.14
N ASN A 2 -84.39 -16.96 -25.42
CA ASN A 2 -83.03 -16.71 -25.88
C ASN A 2 -82.30 -15.88 -24.82
N CYS A 3 -81.24 -16.45 -24.21
CA CYS A 3 -80.30 -15.71 -23.32
C CYS A 3 -79.15 -15.14 -24.16
N ILE A 4 -79.10 -13.84 -24.25
CA ILE A 4 -77.96 -13.07 -24.80
C ILE A 4 -76.98 -12.87 -23.64
N ARG A 5 -75.75 -13.36 -23.78
CA ARG A 5 -74.64 -13.05 -22.88
C ARG A 5 -73.81 -11.93 -23.46
N SER A 6 -73.77 -10.82 -22.76
CA SER A 6 -72.89 -9.72 -23.04
C SER A 6 -71.48 -10.00 -22.51
N ILE A 7 -70.49 -9.90 -23.38
CA ILE A 7 -69.06 -9.98 -23.01
C ILE A 7 -68.59 -8.53 -22.86
N ALA A 8 -68.22 -8.13 -21.63
CA ALA A 8 -67.52 -6.87 -21.34
C ALA A 8 -66.05 -7.12 -21.50
N ALA A 9 -65.41 -6.43 -22.45
CA ALA A 9 -63.95 -6.43 -22.63
C ALA A 9 -63.31 -5.44 -21.65
N LEU A 10 -62.50 -6.00 -20.71
CA LEU A 10 -61.66 -5.21 -19.79
C LEU A 10 -60.36 -4.85 -20.52
N VAL A 11 -60.18 -3.59 -20.89
CA VAL A 11 -58.89 -3.07 -21.39
C VAL A 11 -58.04 -2.72 -20.18
N ALA A 12 -57.09 -3.58 -19.83
CA ALA A 12 -56.07 -3.29 -18.83
C ALA A 12 -54.99 -2.39 -19.46
N GLY A 13 -55.00 -1.13 -19.10
CA GLY A 13 -53.93 -0.20 -19.44
C GLY A 13 -52.61 -0.56 -18.70
N LEU A 14 -51.64 -1.06 -19.44
CA LEU A 14 -50.28 -1.29 -18.93
C LEU A 14 -49.58 0.10 -18.83
N CYS A 15 -49.63 0.73 -17.65
CA CYS A 15 -48.75 1.85 -17.35
C CYS A 15 -47.31 1.32 -17.25
N LEU A 16 -46.51 1.51 -18.30
CA LEU A 16 -45.06 1.39 -18.25
C LEU A 16 -44.56 2.48 -17.28
N MET A 17 -44.30 2.11 -16.04
CA MET A 17 -43.50 2.93 -15.13
C MET A 17 -42.08 3.02 -15.70
N MET A 18 -41.76 4.08 -16.40
CA MET A 18 -40.39 4.44 -16.67
C MET A 18 -39.70 4.65 -15.30
N PRO A 19 -38.53 3.99 -15.05
CA PRO A 19 -37.82 4.29 -13.84
C PRO A 19 -37.49 5.79 -13.83
N ALA A 20 -37.93 6.49 -12.80
CA ALA A 20 -37.56 7.89 -12.59
C ALA A 20 -36.05 7.96 -12.56
N ALA A 21 -35.45 8.72 -13.50
CA ALA A 21 -34.02 8.98 -13.46
C ALA A 21 -33.71 9.56 -12.08
N ARG A 22 -32.91 8.84 -11.30
CA ARG A 22 -32.45 9.34 -9.99
C ARG A 22 -31.80 10.69 -10.25
N ALA A 23 -32.28 11.73 -9.59
CA ALA A 23 -31.63 13.03 -9.57
C ALA A 23 -30.18 12.81 -9.16
N GLY A 24 -29.22 13.34 -9.97
CA GLY A 24 -27.81 13.21 -9.65
C GLY A 24 -27.49 13.90 -8.32
N GLU A 25 -26.56 13.36 -7.58
CA GLU A 25 -26.00 14.00 -6.40
C GLU A 25 -25.33 15.32 -6.82
N SER A 26 -25.73 16.46 -6.24
CA SER A 26 -25.06 17.75 -6.49
C SER A 26 -23.92 17.94 -5.51
N ILE A 27 -22.71 18.24 -6.02
CA ILE A 27 -21.50 18.49 -5.25
C ILE A 27 -20.97 19.89 -5.60
N LEU A 28 -20.88 20.76 -4.60
CA LEU A 28 -20.32 22.09 -4.75
C LEU A 28 -18.79 22.05 -4.63
N VAL A 29 -18.09 22.46 -5.68
CA VAL A 29 -16.64 22.65 -5.73
C VAL A 29 -16.36 24.15 -5.63
N ASP A 30 -15.97 24.64 -4.46
CA ASP A 30 -15.70 26.06 -4.23
C ASP A 30 -14.18 26.33 -4.25
N GLY A 31 -13.74 27.13 -5.25
CA GLY A 31 -12.34 27.50 -5.41
C GLY A 31 -11.83 28.54 -4.41
N SER A 32 -12.70 29.15 -3.57
CA SER A 32 -12.30 30.18 -2.60
C SER A 32 -11.97 29.64 -1.21
N VAL A 33 -12.35 28.39 -0.89
CA VAL A 33 -12.15 27.81 0.44
C VAL A 33 -10.66 27.49 0.70
N HIS A 34 -10.26 27.59 1.95
CA HIS A 34 -8.94 27.16 2.42
C HIS A 34 -9.03 25.79 3.08
N GLY A 35 -7.98 25.02 2.95
CA GLY A 35 -7.87 23.68 3.46
C GLY A 35 -6.75 23.51 4.48
N ARG A 36 -6.32 22.27 4.62
CA ARG A 36 -5.20 21.86 5.47
C ARG A 36 -4.16 21.08 4.64
N PRO A 37 -2.89 21.03 5.05
CA PRO A 37 -1.89 20.24 4.35
C PRO A 37 -2.35 18.79 4.13
N LEU A 38 -2.08 18.26 2.95
CA LEU A 38 -2.23 16.86 2.59
C LEU A 38 -0.87 16.33 2.15
N PRO A 39 -0.08 15.77 3.05
CA PRO A 39 1.12 15.03 2.65
C PRO A 39 0.68 13.80 1.86
N HIS A 40 1.44 13.45 0.82
CA HIS A 40 1.14 12.29 -0.01
C HIS A 40 1.64 10.98 0.67
N PHE A 41 1.22 10.77 1.92
CA PHE A 41 1.67 9.71 2.84
C PHE A 41 1.48 8.29 2.30
N TRP A 42 0.64 8.10 1.28
CA TRP A 42 0.29 6.80 0.70
C TRP A 42 1.23 6.31 -0.42
N GLU A 43 2.16 7.15 -0.89
CA GLU A 43 2.96 6.87 -2.08
C GLU A 43 4.47 7.04 -1.91
N HIS A 44 4.92 7.37 -0.68
CA HIS A 44 6.35 7.50 -0.39
C HIS A 44 7.03 6.15 -0.19
N MET A 45 6.29 5.16 0.31
CA MET A 45 6.82 3.84 0.67
C MET A 45 6.06 2.72 -0.03
N PHE A 46 6.80 1.71 -0.46
CA PHE A 46 6.22 0.49 -1.00
C PHE A 46 6.96 -0.73 -0.48
N GLY A 47 6.20 -1.81 -0.23
CA GLY A 47 6.75 -3.12 0.03
C GLY A 47 7.20 -3.82 -1.24
N SER A 48 7.97 -4.88 -1.09
CA SER A 48 8.36 -5.77 -2.17
C SER A 48 8.68 -7.18 -1.66
N GLY A 49 8.94 -8.11 -2.57
CA GLY A 49 9.47 -9.41 -2.23
C GLY A 49 10.87 -9.34 -1.59
N ARG A 50 11.43 -10.48 -1.22
CA ARG A 50 12.68 -10.58 -0.45
C ARG A 50 13.87 -9.88 -1.12
N ALA A 51 14.84 -9.48 -0.32
CA ALA A 51 15.97 -8.63 -0.67
C ALA A 51 16.70 -8.99 -1.98
N VAL A 52 17.01 -10.28 -2.20
CA VAL A 52 17.75 -10.75 -3.39
C VAL A 52 17.00 -10.53 -4.71
N LEU A 53 15.67 -10.37 -4.67
CA LEU A 53 14.87 -10.09 -5.88
C LEU A 53 15.17 -8.70 -6.45
N SER A 54 15.67 -7.76 -5.64
CA SER A 54 16.08 -6.44 -6.10
C SER A 54 17.26 -6.44 -7.07
N LEU A 55 17.97 -7.57 -7.17
CA LEU A 55 19.04 -7.77 -8.14
C LEU A 55 18.52 -8.11 -9.55
N ARG A 56 17.23 -8.43 -9.69
CA ARG A 56 16.62 -8.77 -10.99
C ARG A 56 16.27 -7.53 -11.78
N GLU A 57 16.50 -7.55 -13.09
CA GLU A 57 16.16 -6.42 -13.96
C GLU A 57 14.66 -6.11 -13.95
N GLY A 58 13.79 -7.13 -13.98
CA GLY A 58 12.34 -6.93 -13.92
C GLY A 58 11.87 -6.18 -12.68
N TYR A 59 12.51 -6.43 -11.51
CA TYR A 59 12.25 -5.67 -10.29
C TYR A 59 12.64 -4.20 -10.44
N ARG A 60 13.82 -3.93 -11.00
CA ARG A 60 14.34 -2.57 -11.22
C ARG A 60 13.54 -1.80 -12.27
N ASP A 61 13.06 -2.48 -13.31
CA ASP A 61 12.14 -1.90 -14.30
C ASP A 61 10.83 -1.48 -13.67
N ASP A 62 10.24 -2.33 -12.82
CA ASP A 62 9.01 -2.02 -12.10
C ASP A 62 9.21 -0.87 -11.10
N LEU A 63 10.33 -0.86 -10.37
CA LEU A 63 10.69 0.23 -9.47
C LEU A 63 10.75 1.58 -10.20
N ARG A 64 11.45 1.64 -11.35
CA ARG A 64 11.53 2.84 -12.19
C ARG A 64 10.16 3.28 -12.69
N ALA A 65 9.33 2.33 -13.12
CA ALA A 65 8.00 2.63 -13.63
C ALA A 65 7.05 3.16 -12.56
N VAL A 66 7.05 2.57 -11.34
CA VAL A 66 6.23 3.06 -10.22
C VAL A 66 6.71 4.45 -9.78
N ARG A 67 8.01 4.65 -9.67
CA ARG A 67 8.59 5.94 -9.33
C ARG A 67 8.28 7.05 -10.35
N ALA A 68 8.06 6.70 -11.60
CA ALA A 68 7.68 7.67 -12.64
C ALA A 68 6.27 8.24 -12.49
N VAL A 69 5.40 7.59 -11.69
CA VAL A 69 3.99 7.96 -11.52
C VAL A 69 3.57 8.16 -10.06
N THR A 70 4.54 8.11 -9.13
CA THR A 70 4.35 8.29 -7.68
C THR A 70 5.55 9.01 -7.06
N ALA A 71 5.45 9.41 -5.80
CA ALA A 71 6.56 9.94 -5.02
C ALA A 71 7.41 8.85 -4.33
N PHE A 72 7.51 7.66 -4.92
CA PHE A 72 8.20 6.49 -4.38
C PHE A 72 9.64 6.83 -3.96
N SER A 73 9.90 6.77 -2.68
CA SER A 73 11.16 7.20 -2.03
C SER A 73 11.80 6.12 -1.17
N TYR A 74 11.00 5.18 -0.64
CA TYR A 74 11.47 4.10 0.24
C TYR A 74 10.89 2.76 -0.15
N VAL A 75 11.74 1.72 -0.19
CA VAL A 75 11.30 0.32 -0.38
C VAL A 75 11.59 -0.52 0.85
N ARG A 76 10.59 -1.27 1.29
CA ARG A 76 10.69 -2.29 2.33
C ARG A 76 10.67 -3.68 1.70
N PHE A 77 11.55 -4.56 2.14
CA PHE A 77 11.59 -5.96 1.72
C PHE A 77 12.07 -6.85 2.87
N HIS A 78 11.64 -8.11 2.83
CA HIS A 78 12.05 -9.13 3.77
C HIS A 78 13.48 -9.63 3.52
N ALA A 79 14.04 -10.26 4.54
CA ALA A 79 15.13 -11.23 4.39
C ALA A 79 16.49 -10.66 3.96
N ILE A 80 16.85 -9.46 4.43
CA ILE A 80 18.18 -8.90 4.17
C ILE A 80 19.31 -9.73 4.85
N PHE A 81 18.99 -10.48 5.91
CA PHE A 81 19.94 -11.34 6.60
C PHE A 81 19.80 -12.83 6.25
N HIS A 82 18.92 -13.17 5.32
CA HIS A 82 18.79 -14.54 4.84
C HIS A 82 20.08 -15.05 4.22
N ASP A 83 20.34 -16.36 4.33
CA ASP A 83 21.60 -16.99 3.89
C ASP A 83 21.86 -16.81 2.38
N GLU A 84 20.83 -16.60 1.55
CA GLU A 84 21.02 -16.30 0.12
C GLU A 84 21.67 -14.91 -0.14
N VAL A 85 21.54 -13.97 0.81
CA VAL A 85 22.26 -12.68 0.80
C VAL A 85 23.65 -12.83 1.37
N GLY A 86 23.82 -13.73 2.35
CA GLY A 86 25.09 -14.22 2.82
C GLY A 86 25.87 -13.26 3.71
N LEU A 87 25.18 -12.34 4.42
CA LEU A 87 25.84 -11.40 5.33
C LEU A 87 26.65 -12.11 6.42
N TYR A 88 26.08 -13.15 7.04
CA TYR A 88 26.66 -13.83 8.21
C TYR A 88 26.94 -15.29 7.94
N SER A 89 28.13 -15.72 8.30
CA SER A 89 28.50 -17.13 8.39
C SER A 89 29.47 -17.36 9.55
N GLU A 90 29.81 -18.60 9.84
CA GLU A 90 30.84 -18.96 10.83
C GLU A 90 31.95 -19.77 10.15
N ASP A 91 33.19 -19.48 10.51
CA ASP A 91 34.35 -20.27 10.05
C ASP A 91 34.42 -21.62 10.74
N LYS A 92 35.45 -22.45 10.42
CA LYS A 92 35.67 -23.78 10.99
C LYS A 92 35.93 -23.77 12.51
N SER A 93 36.30 -22.61 13.07
CA SER A 93 36.51 -22.43 14.52
C SER A 93 35.24 -21.83 15.19
N GLY A 94 34.17 -21.62 14.43
CA GLY A 94 32.93 -21.03 14.90
C GLY A 94 33.00 -19.51 15.08
N GLN A 95 33.98 -18.82 14.47
CA GLN A 95 34.06 -17.37 14.53
C GLN A 95 33.19 -16.71 13.44
N PRO A 96 32.54 -15.57 13.75
CA PRO A 96 31.73 -14.84 12.78
C PRO A 96 32.56 -14.36 11.57
N VAL A 97 31.99 -14.54 10.38
CA VAL A 97 32.52 -14.02 9.12
C VAL A 97 31.42 -13.21 8.45
N TYR A 98 31.69 -11.94 8.17
CA TYR A 98 30.75 -11.04 7.49
C TYR A 98 31.11 -10.86 6.03
N ASN A 99 30.09 -10.92 5.14
CA ASN A 99 30.23 -10.67 3.72
C ASN A 99 29.15 -9.67 3.25
N PHE A 100 29.57 -8.50 2.84
CA PHE A 100 28.68 -7.42 2.41
C PHE A 100 28.44 -7.37 0.90
N SER A 101 28.95 -8.32 0.12
CA SER A 101 28.91 -8.25 -1.36
C SER A 101 27.50 -8.08 -1.93
N TYR A 102 26.51 -8.82 -1.42
CA TYR A 102 25.13 -8.68 -1.87
C TYR A 102 24.39 -7.53 -1.20
N ILE A 103 24.70 -7.22 0.06
CA ILE A 103 24.22 -6.04 0.75
C ILE A 103 24.52 -4.78 -0.09
N ASP A 104 25.78 -4.65 -0.54
CA ASP A 104 26.23 -3.54 -1.36
C ASP A 104 25.48 -3.48 -2.70
N GLN A 105 25.39 -4.60 -3.43
CA GLN A 105 24.72 -4.63 -4.72
C GLN A 105 23.22 -4.32 -4.62
N ILE A 106 22.57 -4.74 -3.53
CA ILE A 106 21.15 -4.47 -3.25
C ILE A 106 20.96 -2.96 -3.02
N TYR A 107 21.69 -2.38 -2.07
CA TYR A 107 21.48 -0.97 -1.69
C TYR A 107 22.05 0.00 -2.74
N ASP A 108 23.18 -0.30 -3.37
CA ASP A 108 23.67 0.46 -4.53
C ASP A 108 22.62 0.51 -5.64
N GLY A 109 21.99 -0.64 -5.93
CA GLY A 109 20.94 -0.74 -6.94
C GLY A 109 19.69 0.09 -6.61
N LEU A 110 19.28 0.15 -5.35
CA LEU A 110 18.16 0.99 -4.91
C LEU A 110 18.51 2.47 -5.03
N LEU A 111 19.63 2.89 -4.47
CA LEU A 111 20.08 4.29 -4.48
C LEU A 111 20.33 4.80 -5.91
N ALA A 112 20.90 3.97 -6.79
CA ALA A 112 21.06 4.28 -8.21
C ALA A 112 19.73 4.53 -8.93
N ASN A 113 18.63 3.95 -8.44
CA ASN A 113 17.27 4.20 -8.93
C ASN A 113 16.53 5.28 -8.11
N GLY A 114 17.22 5.97 -7.19
CA GLY A 114 16.70 7.09 -6.40
C GLY A 114 15.68 6.67 -5.35
N VAL A 115 15.76 5.44 -4.84
CA VAL A 115 14.92 4.91 -3.76
C VAL A 115 15.82 4.48 -2.61
N ARG A 116 15.45 4.84 -1.38
CA ARG A 116 16.14 4.45 -0.15
C ARG A 116 15.58 3.16 0.41
N PRO A 117 16.37 2.37 1.13
CA PRO A 117 15.85 1.25 1.87
C PRO A 117 15.08 1.70 3.12
N PHE A 118 13.94 1.05 3.36
CA PHE A 118 13.33 0.89 4.66
C PHE A 118 13.75 -0.51 5.13
N VAL A 119 14.77 -0.56 5.99
CA VAL A 119 15.49 -1.80 6.30
C VAL A 119 14.73 -2.61 7.33
N GLU A 120 14.10 -3.72 6.92
CA GLU A 120 13.62 -4.75 7.82
C GLU A 120 14.78 -5.64 8.24
N LEU A 121 15.11 -5.64 9.53
CA LEU A 121 16.24 -6.39 10.11
C LEU A 121 15.86 -7.84 10.37
N GLY A 122 15.75 -8.63 9.31
CA GLY A 122 15.31 -10.03 9.28
C GLY A 122 15.76 -10.75 7.99
N PHE A 123 15.67 -12.07 7.85
CA PHE A 123 15.37 -13.02 8.94
C PHE A 123 16.69 -13.51 9.58
N MET A 124 16.57 -14.46 10.55
CA MET A 124 17.76 -14.95 11.26
C MET A 124 18.70 -15.72 10.31
N PRO A 125 20.01 -15.42 10.26
CA PRO A 125 20.96 -16.29 9.57
C PRO A 125 20.97 -17.70 10.19
N ALA A 126 21.01 -18.75 9.36
CA ALA A 126 20.96 -20.13 9.84
C ALA A 126 22.03 -20.45 10.90
N ALA A 127 23.26 -19.96 10.69
CA ALA A 127 24.36 -20.16 11.62
C ALA A 127 24.16 -19.44 12.96
N LEU A 128 23.29 -18.43 13.05
CA LEU A 128 23.01 -17.71 14.28
C LEU A 128 21.69 -18.13 14.94
N ALA A 129 20.82 -18.84 14.25
CA ALA A 129 19.53 -19.30 14.79
C ALA A 129 19.69 -20.26 15.97
N SER A 130 18.90 -20.08 17.02
CA SER A 130 18.90 -20.97 18.22
C SER A 130 18.22 -22.31 17.95
N ALA A 131 17.40 -22.42 16.90
CA ALA A 131 16.70 -23.62 16.50
C ALA A 131 16.50 -23.64 14.97
N PRO A 132 16.31 -24.82 14.34
CA PRO A 132 16.12 -24.95 12.91
C PRO A 132 14.68 -24.61 12.46
N THR A 133 13.97 -23.80 13.23
CA THR A 133 12.59 -23.40 12.92
C THR A 133 12.59 -22.41 11.75
N GLN A 134 11.81 -22.74 10.72
CA GLN A 134 11.68 -21.94 9.51
C GLN A 134 10.21 -21.55 9.27
N GLN A 135 10.02 -20.38 8.74
CA GLN A 135 8.72 -19.89 8.28
C GLN A 135 8.29 -20.63 6.99
N SER A 136 6.99 -20.65 6.72
CA SER A 136 6.41 -21.43 5.61
C SER A 136 6.71 -20.88 4.21
N PHE A 137 7.26 -19.68 4.08
CA PHE A 137 7.66 -19.11 2.79
C PHE A 137 8.51 -20.08 1.96
N TRP A 138 8.38 -19.98 0.66
CA TRP A 138 9.08 -20.87 -0.28
C TRP A 138 10.60 -20.91 -0.06
N TYR A 139 11.21 -19.76 0.30
CA TYR A 139 12.64 -19.64 0.57
C TYR A 139 13.06 -20.00 1.99
N LYS A 140 12.11 -20.45 2.84
CA LYS A 140 12.35 -21.04 4.16
C LYS A 140 13.25 -20.24 5.10
N PRO A 141 12.91 -18.97 5.41
CA PRO A 141 13.72 -18.18 6.31
C PRO A 141 13.64 -18.71 7.75
N PHE A 142 14.75 -18.61 8.48
CA PHE A 142 14.80 -19.00 9.90
C PHE A 142 14.11 -17.94 10.77
N SER A 143 13.24 -18.39 11.68
CA SER A 143 12.41 -17.55 12.55
C SER A 143 12.77 -17.64 14.03
N ALA A 144 13.73 -18.49 14.41
CA ALA A 144 14.16 -18.62 15.79
C ALA A 144 14.97 -17.40 16.27
N PRO A 145 14.94 -17.07 17.58
CA PRO A 145 15.86 -16.09 18.17
C PRO A 145 17.32 -16.42 17.91
N PRO A 146 18.24 -15.45 18.06
CA PRO A 146 19.66 -15.76 18.00
C PRO A 146 20.06 -16.70 19.13
N LYS A 147 20.95 -17.65 18.84
CA LYS A 147 21.54 -18.54 19.85
C LYS A 147 22.47 -17.80 20.82
N ASP A 148 22.96 -16.62 20.41
CA ASP A 148 23.90 -15.79 21.14
C ASP A 148 23.64 -14.31 20.79
N TYR A 149 23.10 -13.55 21.72
CA TYR A 149 22.80 -12.13 21.53
C TYR A 149 24.07 -11.27 21.39
N ALA A 150 25.21 -11.66 21.98
CA ALA A 150 26.45 -10.90 21.76
C ALA A 150 26.93 -10.99 20.30
N ARG A 151 26.68 -12.13 19.63
CA ARG A 151 26.96 -12.27 18.18
C ARG A 151 25.95 -11.51 17.33
N TRP A 152 24.69 -11.46 17.75
CA TRP A 152 23.67 -10.62 17.10
C TRP A 152 24.05 -9.14 17.19
N ASP A 153 24.42 -8.66 18.37
CA ASP A 153 24.85 -7.28 18.59
C ASP A 153 26.09 -6.93 17.76
N ALA A 154 27.05 -7.84 17.68
CA ALA A 154 28.24 -7.66 16.85
C ALA A 154 27.88 -7.60 15.35
N MET A 155 26.92 -8.42 14.89
CA MET A 155 26.43 -8.39 13.50
C MET A 155 25.71 -7.06 13.21
N MET A 156 24.83 -6.57 14.10
CA MET A 156 24.15 -5.28 13.95
C MET A 156 25.15 -4.12 13.92
N THR A 157 26.15 -4.16 14.79
CA THR A 157 27.24 -3.18 14.83
C THR A 157 28.03 -3.18 13.53
N ALA A 158 28.47 -4.35 13.05
CA ALA A 158 29.22 -4.48 11.81
C ALA A 158 28.40 -4.02 10.58
N PHE A 159 27.12 -4.38 10.55
CA PHE A 159 26.20 -3.94 9.50
C PHE A 159 26.05 -2.42 9.44
N ALA A 160 25.74 -1.78 10.56
CA ALA A 160 25.58 -0.32 10.62
C ALA A 160 26.90 0.41 10.29
N GLN A 161 28.04 -0.05 10.82
CA GLN A 161 29.36 0.52 10.52
C GLN A 161 29.70 0.41 9.04
N HIS A 162 29.41 -0.73 8.40
CA HIS A 162 29.62 -0.93 6.97
C HIS A 162 28.77 0.04 6.13
N LEU A 163 27.48 0.16 6.44
CA LEU A 163 26.57 1.08 5.73
C LEU A 163 27.05 2.53 5.84
N ILE A 164 27.45 2.97 7.05
CA ILE A 164 27.95 4.32 7.27
C ILE A 164 29.28 4.53 6.52
N ALA A 165 30.18 3.56 6.54
CA ALA A 165 31.45 3.66 5.84
C ALA A 165 31.28 3.74 4.33
N ARG A 166 30.26 3.05 3.77
CA ARG A 166 30.00 3.02 2.33
C ARG A 166 29.20 4.23 1.82
N TYR A 167 28.14 4.61 2.52
CA TYR A 167 27.19 5.62 2.05
C TYR A 167 27.29 6.96 2.78
N GLY A 168 28.02 7.02 3.89
CA GLY A 168 28.05 8.18 4.77
C GLY A 168 26.85 8.27 5.69
N ILE A 169 27.07 8.80 6.90
CA ILE A 169 25.99 8.88 7.90
C ILE A 169 24.86 9.84 7.48
N ASP A 170 25.15 10.89 6.70
CA ASP A 170 24.13 11.83 6.25
C ASP A 170 23.09 11.17 5.31
N GLU A 171 23.49 10.15 4.56
CA GLU A 171 22.55 9.31 3.79
C GLU A 171 21.90 8.25 4.67
N VAL A 172 22.67 7.48 5.46
CA VAL A 172 22.15 6.36 6.24
C VAL A 172 21.21 6.82 7.36
N SER A 173 21.39 8.02 7.91
CA SER A 173 20.46 8.61 8.89
C SER A 173 19.08 8.94 8.31
N GLN A 174 18.93 8.93 6.99
CA GLN A 174 17.63 9.09 6.35
C GLN A 174 16.88 7.75 6.17
N TRP A 175 17.57 6.61 6.35
CA TRP A 175 16.96 5.29 6.28
C TRP A 175 16.21 5.00 7.57
N TYR A 176 15.26 4.01 7.49
CA TYR A 176 14.58 3.45 8.64
C TYR A 176 15.11 2.04 8.88
N PHE A 177 15.25 1.66 10.16
CA PHE A 177 15.66 0.34 10.59
C PHE A 177 14.54 -0.27 11.44
N GLU A 178 13.75 -1.13 10.85
CA GLU A 178 12.64 -1.83 11.48
C GLU A 178 13.10 -3.19 11.99
N VAL A 179 12.82 -3.49 13.25
CA VAL A 179 13.28 -4.74 13.85
C VAL A 179 12.28 -5.84 13.57
N TRP A 180 12.69 -6.80 12.72
CA TRP A 180 11.94 -8.01 12.37
C TRP A 180 10.70 -7.75 11.49
N ASN A 181 9.91 -8.86 11.29
CA ASN A 181 8.61 -8.88 10.60
C ASN A 181 7.61 -9.74 11.36
N GLU A 182 6.43 -9.18 11.68
CA GLU A 182 5.26 -9.84 12.25
C GLU A 182 5.56 -10.83 13.38
N PRO A 183 6.26 -10.39 14.45
CA PRO A 183 6.68 -11.28 15.53
C PRO A 183 5.51 -11.81 16.37
N ASN A 184 4.30 -11.34 16.17
CA ASN A 184 3.08 -11.85 16.78
C ASN A 184 2.47 -13.05 16.04
N LEU A 185 3.00 -13.40 14.85
CA LEU A 185 2.64 -14.56 14.06
C LEU A 185 3.76 -15.61 14.03
N ASP A 186 3.66 -16.60 13.16
CA ASP A 186 4.65 -17.69 12.99
C ASP A 186 5.96 -17.26 12.30
N PHE A 187 6.12 -15.97 12.04
CA PHE A 187 7.39 -15.36 11.63
C PHE A 187 8.40 -15.27 12.76
N TRP A 188 7.99 -15.48 14.01
CA TRP A 188 8.85 -15.49 15.18
C TRP A 188 8.60 -16.70 16.07
N ALA A 189 9.64 -17.52 16.26
CA ALA A 189 9.57 -18.75 17.06
C ALA A 189 10.01 -18.56 18.52
N GLY A 190 10.40 -17.37 18.93
CA GLY A 190 10.76 -17.07 20.32
C GLY A 190 9.58 -17.22 21.28
N GLN A 191 9.84 -17.73 22.51
CA GLN A 191 8.79 -17.94 23.51
C GLN A 191 9.19 -17.38 24.87
N PRO A 192 8.31 -16.69 25.59
CA PRO A 192 7.00 -16.14 25.13
C PRO A 192 7.21 -15.16 23.98
N SER A 193 6.33 -15.17 22.98
CA SER A 193 6.53 -14.46 21.70
C SER A 193 6.85 -12.97 21.91
N GLN A 194 5.98 -12.24 22.60
CA GLN A 194 6.15 -10.79 22.80
C GLN A 194 7.42 -10.45 23.63
N ALA A 195 7.66 -11.14 24.75
CA ALA A 195 8.80 -10.84 25.62
C ALA A 195 10.14 -11.17 24.94
N SER A 196 10.21 -12.27 24.20
CA SER A 196 11.42 -12.66 23.48
C SER A 196 11.70 -11.74 22.28
N TYR A 197 10.64 -11.23 21.63
CA TYR A 197 10.78 -10.23 20.58
C TYR A 197 11.26 -8.87 21.17
N PHE A 198 10.72 -8.43 22.30
CA PHE A 198 11.20 -7.21 22.96
C PHE A 198 12.69 -7.33 23.34
N THR A 199 13.14 -8.52 23.75
CA THR A 199 14.57 -8.77 23.97
C THR A 199 15.37 -8.56 22.68
N LEU A 200 14.92 -9.10 21.53
CA LEU A 200 15.58 -8.88 20.24
C LEU A 200 15.61 -7.40 19.87
N TYR A 201 14.48 -6.71 20.06
CA TYR A 201 14.38 -5.28 19.80
C TYR A 201 15.39 -4.47 20.61
N ASP A 202 15.47 -4.73 21.93
CA ASP A 202 16.37 -4.04 22.86
C ASP A 202 17.83 -4.16 22.44
N HIS A 203 18.27 -5.37 22.14
CA HIS A 203 19.62 -5.65 21.65
C HIS A 203 19.89 -4.92 20.34
N THR A 204 18.98 -5.02 19.39
CA THR A 204 19.12 -4.40 18.07
C THR A 204 19.17 -2.87 18.15
N ALA A 205 18.22 -2.27 18.86
CA ALA A 205 18.14 -0.82 18.99
C ALA A 205 19.35 -0.21 19.69
N ARG A 206 19.78 -0.82 20.79
CA ARG A 206 21.01 -0.38 21.51
C ARG A 206 22.27 -0.52 20.66
N SER A 207 22.42 -1.62 19.93
CA SER A 207 23.57 -1.87 19.05
C SER A 207 23.64 -0.83 17.91
N LEU A 208 22.53 -0.55 17.22
CA LEU A 208 22.49 0.46 16.17
C LEU A 208 22.78 1.86 16.70
N LYS A 209 22.14 2.26 17.80
CA LYS A 209 22.33 3.59 18.41
C LYS A 209 23.71 3.77 19.02
N ALA A 210 24.37 2.70 19.43
CA ALA A 210 25.78 2.77 19.89
C ALA A 210 26.75 3.05 18.75
N VAL A 211 26.42 2.70 17.50
CA VAL A 211 27.22 3.06 16.32
C VAL A 211 27.03 4.55 15.97
N ASP A 212 25.78 5.01 15.82
CA ASP A 212 25.47 6.43 15.63
C ASP A 212 24.02 6.71 16.09
N ALA A 213 23.85 7.70 16.96
CA ALA A 213 22.55 8.08 17.52
C ALA A 213 21.53 8.59 16.47
N ARG A 214 21.99 8.97 15.26
CA ARG A 214 21.13 9.44 14.15
C ARG A 214 20.45 8.30 13.39
N LEU A 215 20.86 7.05 13.57
CA LEU A 215 20.17 5.89 12.96
C LEU A 215 18.76 5.79 13.52
N ARG A 216 17.75 5.75 12.64
CA ARG A 216 16.33 5.69 13.03
C ARG A 216 15.89 4.24 13.18
N VAL A 217 15.66 3.80 14.43
CA VAL A 217 15.23 2.43 14.74
C VAL A 217 13.80 2.42 15.28
N GLY A 218 13.00 1.42 14.88
CA GLY A 218 11.61 1.27 15.32
C GLY A 218 11.04 -0.15 15.16
N GLY A 219 9.80 -0.30 15.55
CA GLY A 219 9.01 -1.52 15.54
C GLY A 219 7.61 -1.23 16.12
N PRO A 220 6.82 -2.24 16.53
CA PRO A 220 7.16 -3.65 16.61
C PRO A 220 6.96 -4.46 15.32
N ALA A 221 6.57 -3.83 14.20
CA ALA A 221 6.33 -4.48 12.90
C ALA A 221 5.32 -5.65 12.97
N THR A 222 4.33 -5.54 13.84
CA THR A 222 3.36 -6.60 14.09
C THR A 222 2.23 -6.62 13.06
N ALA A 223 1.74 -7.79 12.69
CA ALA A 223 0.48 -7.93 11.99
C ALA A 223 -0.69 -7.45 12.85
N GLN A 224 -1.78 -7.02 12.17
CA GLN A 224 -3.08 -6.75 12.81
C GLN A 224 -3.01 -5.66 13.88
N VAL A 225 -2.11 -4.70 13.70
CA VAL A 225 -1.86 -3.58 14.62
C VAL A 225 -1.75 -3.99 16.09
N ALA A 226 -1.15 -5.17 16.33
CA ALA A 226 -0.98 -5.74 17.64
C ALA A 226 0.21 -5.10 18.39
N TRP A 227 0.22 -5.20 19.71
CA TRP A 227 1.32 -4.88 20.65
C TRP A 227 1.82 -3.43 20.66
N VAL A 228 1.24 -2.51 19.88
CA VAL A 228 1.78 -1.14 19.76
C VAL A 228 1.85 -0.43 21.11
N GLY A 229 0.76 -0.43 21.86
CA GLY A 229 0.75 0.17 23.20
C GLY A 229 1.71 -0.52 24.18
N ASP A 230 1.83 -1.85 24.11
CA ASP A 230 2.78 -2.63 24.94
C ASP A 230 4.22 -2.28 24.59
N PHE A 231 4.52 -2.21 23.31
CA PHE A 231 5.84 -1.83 22.78
C PHE A 231 6.27 -0.44 23.29
N ILE A 232 5.40 0.57 23.18
CA ILE A 232 5.73 1.93 23.64
C ILE A 232 5.95 1.95 25.16
N ARG A 233 5.14 1.22 25.93
CA ARG A 233 5.35 1.08 27.39
C ARG A 233 6.68 0.41 27.70
N HIS A 234 7.03 -0.68 27.01
CA HIS A 234 8.27 -1.40 27.20
C HIS A 234 9.49 -0.51 26.92
N VAL A 235 9.59 0.10 25.73
CA VAL A 235 10.74 0.93 25.37
C VAL A 235 10.90 2.15 26.29
N THR A 236 9.78 2.67 26.81
CA THR A 236 9.81 3.77 27.77
C THR A 236 10.33 3.30 29.14
N ALA A 237 9.82 2.19 29.66
CA ALA A 237 10.19 1.66 30.97
C ALA A 237 11.65 1.18 31.01
N GLU A 238 12.11 0.52 29.96
CA GLU A 238 13.45 -0.05 29.85
C GLU A 238 14.48 0.94 29.25
N HIS A 239 14.07 2.19 28.97
CA HIS A 239 14.89 3.22 28.35
C HIS A 239 15.58 2.73 27.06
N VAL A 240 14.84 2.05 26.21
CA VAL A 240 15.29 1.57 24.91
C VAL A 240 14.96 2.61 23.85
N PRO A 241 15.88 2.95 22.94
CA PRO A 241 15.58 3.91 21.87
C PRO A 241 14.49 3.40 20.92
N ALA A 242 13.55 4.29 20.56
CA ALA A 242 12.59 4.09 19.47
C ALA A 242 12.33 5.43 18.80
N ASP A 243 12.54 5.50 17.49
CA ASP A 243 12.35 6.72 16.71
C ASP A 243 11.03 6.74 15.94
N PHE A 244 10.40 5.58 15.78
CA PHE A 244 9.08 5.43 15.15
C PHE A 244 8.39 4.15 15.65
N VAL A 245 7.08 4.12 15.43
CA VAL A 245 6.26 2.91 15.60
C VAL A 245 5.90 2.38 14.22
N SER A 246 5.91 1.05 14.04
CA SER A 246 5.44 0.41 12.82
C SER A 246 4.50 -0.76 13.10
N SER A 247 3.60 -1.04 12.19
CA SER A 247 2.71 -2.19 12.21
C SER A 247 2.08 -2.43 10.85
N HIS A 248 1.34 -3.54 10.70
CA HIS A 248 0.67 -3.96 9.47
C HIS A 248 -0.83 -4.12 9.67
N ILE A 249 -1.60 -3.87 8.59
CA ILE A 249 -3.03 -4.17 8.55
C ILE A 249 -3.50 -4.32 7.10
N TYR A 250 -4.40 -5.28 6.88
CA TYR A 250 -5.00 -5.56 5.59
C TYR A 250 -6.51 -5.34 5.62
N GLY A 251 -7.10 -5.08 4.45
CA GLY A 251 -8.54 -4.80 4.34
C GLY A 251 -9.43 -6.00 4.73
N ASP A 252 -8.89 -7.21 4.65
CA ASP A 252 -9.56 -8.46 5.02
C ASP A 252 -9.13 -9.06 6.37
N ASP A 253 -8.38 -8.32 7.18
CA ASP A 253 -8.22 -8.65 8.60
C ASP A 253 -9.58 -8.66 9.30
N THR A 254 -9.68 -9.42 10.40
CA THR A 254 -10.96 -9.56 11.09
C THR A 254 -11.12 -8.53 12.22
N SER A 255 -12.36 -8.14 12.48
CA SER A 255 -12.68 -7.28 13.64
C SER A 255 -12.25 -7.93 14.96
N GLN A 256 -12.29 -9.26 15.04
CA GLN A 256 -11.84 -10.01 16.22
C GLN A 256 -10.35 -9.84 16.46
N ASP A 257 -9.53 -9.91 15.41
CA ASP A 257 -8.07 -9.83 15.53
C ASP A 257 -7.61 -8.39 15.86
N ILE A 258 -8.27 -7.39 15.23
CA ILE A 258 -7.91 -5.97 15.41
C ILE A 258 -8.46 -5.38 16.71
N PHE A 259 -9.74 -5.67 17.05
CA PHE A 259 -10.45 -4.98 18.12
C PHE A 259 -10.82 -5.89 19.29
N GLY A 260 -10.56 -7.19 19.21
CA GLY A 260 -10.92 -8.17 20.22
C GLY A 260 -12.41 -8.48 20.30
N VAL A 261 -13.20 -8.01 19.35
CA VAL A 261 -14.66 -8.22 19.30
C VAL A 261 -15.09 -8.66 17.91
N PRO A 262 -16.01 -9.63 17.79
CA PRO A 262 -16.54 -10.02 16.49
C PRO A 262 -17.36 -8.89 15.85
N GLY A 263 -17.24 -8.72 14.56
CA GLY A 263 -17.97 -7.71 13.81
C GLY A 263 -17.70 -7.84 12.30
N ASN A 264 -18.57 -7.26 11.50
CA ASN A 264 -18.38 -7.16 10.06
C ASN A 264 -17.99 -5.72 9.71
N ILE A 265 -16.71 -5.51 9.45
CA ILE A 265 -16.17 -4.22 9.02
C ILE A 265 -15.94 -4.31 7.50
N PRO A 266 -16.51 -3.39 6.71
CA PRO A 266 -16.24 -3.34 5.27
C PRO A 266 -14.75 -3.19 4.99
N ARG A 267 -14.29 -3.83 3.91
CA ARG A 267 -12.87 -3.90 3.53
C ARG A 267 -12.25 -2.51 3.31
N ASN A 268 -13.03 -1.56 2.80
CA ASN A 268 -12.61 -0.16 2.62
C ASN A 268 -12.55 0.67 3.92
N ARG A 269 -12.92 0.08 5.05
CA ARG A 269 -12.88 0.74 6.36
C ARG A 269 -11.84 0.15 7.31
N MET A 270 -11.53 -1.15 7.12
CA MET A 270 -10.71 -1.91 8.05
C MET A 270 -9.34 -1.27 8.30
N VAL A 271 -8.61 -0.96 7.23
CA VAL A 271 -7.25 -0.40 7.34
C VAL A 271 -7.24 0.87 8.19
N CYS A 272 -8.10 1.84 7.87
CA CYS A 272 -8.05 3.13 8.56
C CYS A 272 -8.66 3.09 9.97
N LEU A 273 -9.57 2.16 10.27
CA LEU A 273 -10.02 1.93 11.64
C LEU A 273 -8.89 1.34 12.52
N GLY A 274 -8.08 0.44 11.97
CA GLY A 274 -6.88 -0.05 12.67
C GLY A 274 -5.81 1.03 12.84
N VAL A 275 -5.59 1.85 11.81
CA VAL A 275 -4.70 3.02 11.89
C VAL A 275 -5.19 4.01 12.95
N GLU A 276 -6.49 4.28 13.03
CA GLU A 276 -7.08 5.14 14.06
C GLU A 276 -6.89 4.57 15.48
N LYS A 277 -7.01 3.24 15.63
CA LYS A 277 -6.70 2.56 16.90
C LYS A 277 -5.28 2.83 17.35
N VAL A 278 -4.30 2.58 16.44
CA VAL A 278 -2.88 2.82 16.73
C VAL A 278 -2.61 4.30 17.04
N HIS A 279 -3.17 5.21 16.25
CA HIS A 279 -3.05 6.65 16.51
C HIS A 279 -3.50 7.02 17.93
N LYS A 280 -4.66 6.50 18.36
CA LYS A 280 -5.16 6.71 19.73
C LYS A 280 -4.24 6.09 20.80
N GLU A 281 -3.69 4.90 20.57
CA GLU A 281 -2.75 4.25 21.47
C GLU A 281 -1.47 5.09 21.65
N ILE A 282 -0.92 5.63 20.54
CA ILE A 282 0.26 6.50 20.58
C ILE A 282 -0.08 7.80 21.35
N GLN A 283 -1.19 8.47 21.03
CA GLN A 283 -1.60 9.71 21.71
C GLN A 283 -1.83 9.53 23.22
N ALA A 284 -2.28 8.34 23.64
CA ALA A 284 -2.49 8.01 25.05
C ALA A 284 -1.23 7.47 25.75
N SER A 285 -0.12 7.30 25.03
CA SER A 285 1.12 6.69 25.53
C SER A 285 2.05 7.71 26.21
N PRO A 286 3.11 7.25 26.90
CA PRO A 286 4.17 8.13 27.41
C PRO A 286 4.97 8.88 26.32
N GLN A 287 4.86 8.46 25.05
CA GLN A 287 5.56 9.05 23.90
C GLN A 287 4.57 9.45 22.78
N PRO A 288 3.68 10.43 23.01
CA PRO A 288 2.58 10.76 22.09
C PRO A 288 3.03 11.38 20.76
N SER A 289 4.31 11.73 20.63
CA SER A 289 4.89 12.31 19.41
C SER A 289 5.62 11.29 18.53
N LEU A 290 5.65 9.99 18.90
CA LEU A 290 6.26 8.97 18.04
C LEU A 290 5.56 8.92 16.69
N PRO A 291 6.30 9.02 15.57
CA PRO A 291 5.73 8.84 14.24
C PRO A 291 5.20 7.42 14.07
N PHE A 292 4.04 7.29 13.44
CA PHE A 292 3.49 5.99 13.04
C PHE A 292 3.70 5.77 11.54
N ILE A 293 4.33 4.65 11.19
CA ILE A 293 4.52 4.17 9.83
C ILE A 293 3.76 2.84 9.69
N LEU A 294 2.78 2.81 8.81
CA LEU A 294 2.13 1.57 8.43
C LEU A 294 3.02 0.85 7.40
N SER A 295 3.91 -0.02 7.88
CA SER A 295 4.96 -0.60 7.07
C SER A 295 4.50 -1.70 6.11
N GLU A 296 3.26 -2.18 6.26
CA GLU A 296 2.52 -2.95 5.24
C GLU A 296 1.03 -2.64 5.29
N PHE A 297 0.42 -2.48 4.09
CA PHE A 297 -1.03 -2.50 3.93
C PHE A 297 -1.42 -2.89 2.51
N ASN A 298 -2.58 -3.53 2.39
CA ASN A 298 -3.26 -3.78 1.11
C ASN A 298 -4.75 -4.06 1.39
N ALA A 299 -5.54 -4.19 0.33
CA ALA A 299 -6.93 -4.59 0.41
C ALA A 299 -7.10 -6.06 0.83
N SER A 300 -6.08 -6.89 0.64
CA SER A 300 -6.06 -8.31 1.05
C SER A 300 -4.65 -8.76 1.39
N TRP A 301 -4.52 -9.60 2.42
CA TRP A 301 -3.30 -10.36 2.73
C TRP A 301 -3.17 -11.64 1.89
N GLY A 302 -4.24 -12.04 1.20
CA GLY A 302 -4.29 -13.22 0.33
C GLY A 302 -4.21 -12.87 -1.15
N ASN A 303 -3.87 -13.88 -1.96
CA ASN A 303 -3.84 -13.77 -3.42
C ASN A 303 -5.25 -13.89 -4.01
N HIS A 304 -6.00 -12.79 -4.05
CA HIS A 304 -7.37 -12.70 -4.55
C HIS A 304 -7.44 -11.86 -5.84
N ARG A 305 -7.66 -12.52 -6.98
CA ARG A 305 -7.70 -11.87 -8.31
C ARG A 305 -8.80 -10.83 -8.41
N GLU A 306 -9.94 -11.10 -7.82
CA GLU A 306 -11.11 -10.20 -7.75
C GLU A 306 -10.86 -8.96 -6.87
N VAL A 307 -9.75 -8.91 -6.16
CA VAL A 307 -9.31 -7.78 -5.35
C VAL A 307 -8.12 -7.10 -6.01
N THR A 308 -6.95 -7.72 -5.95
CA THR A 308 -5.66 -7.09 -6.29
C THR A 308 -5.39 -6.98 -7.79
N ASP A 309 -6.06 -7.76 -8.64
CA ASP A 309 -5.99 -7.64 -10.11
C ASP A 309 -7.19 -6.86 -10.70
N ALA A 310 -8.13 -6.37 -9.88
CA ALA A 310 -9.38 -5.76 -10.32
C ALA A 310 -9.40 -4.22 -10.22
N PRO A 311 -10.24 -3.51 -11.01
CA PRO A 311 -10.49 -2.08 -10.87
C PRO A 311 -10.95 -1.64 -9.49
N TYR A 312 -11.53 -2.54 -8.70
CA TYR A 312 -11.84 -2.40 -7.28
C TYR A 312 -10.77 -1.63 -6.49
N MET A 313 -9.47 -1.82 -6.83
CA MET A 313 -8.37 -1.14 -6.15
C MET A 313 -8.40 0.38 -6.26
N GLY A 314 -9.04 0.94 -7.28
CA GLY A 314 -9.18 2.40 -7.44
C GLY A 314 -10.02 3.04 -6.33
N PRO A 315 -11.31 2.71 -6.20
CA PRO A 315 -12.18 3.19 -5.13
C PRO A 315 -11.68 2.83 -3.73
N TRP A 316 -11.14 1.62 -3.55
CA TRP A 316 -10.59 1.19 -2.27
C TRP A 316 -9.42 2.08 -1.82
N LEU A 317 -8.47 2.37 -2.72
CA LEU A 317 -7.34 3.25 -2.42
C LEU A 317 -7.81 4.69 -2.14
N GLY A 318 -8.74 5.21 -2.96
CA GLY A 318 -9.30 6.54 -2.75
C GLY A 318 -9.93 6.69 -1.37
N GLU A 319 -10.72 5.71 -0.94
CA GLU A 319 -11.36 5.70 0.37
C GLU A 319 -10.34 5.55 1.51
N THR A 320 -9.33 4.69 1.34
CA THR A 320 -8.24 4.51 2.31
C THR A 320 -7.47 5.82 2.52
N ILE A 321 -7.06 6.50 1.45
CA ILE A 321 -6.37 7.80 1.55
C ILE A 321 -7.23 8.82 2.27
N ARG A 322 -8.53 8.92 1.90
CA ARG A 322 -9.46 9.87 2.50
C ARG A 322 -9.61 9.69 4.01
N GLN A 323 -9.66 8.44 4.47
CA GLN A 323 -9.91 8.10 5.88
C GLN A 323 -8.65 8.13 6.75
N CYS A 324 -7.49 7.68 6.22
CA CYS A 324 -6.25 7.63 6.99
C CYS A 324 -5.52 8.98 7.11
N ASP A 325 -5.95 10.00 6.35
CA ASP A 325 -5.31 11.31 6.31
C ASP A 325 -5.30 12.01 7.67
N GLY A 326 -4.09 12.30 8.16
CA GLY A 326 -3.83 12.90 9.46
C GLY A 326 -3.69 11.92 10.64
N LEU A 327 -3.79 10.60 10.39
CA LEU A 327 -3.69 9.56 11.42
C LEU A 327 -2.34 8.81 11.39
N VAL A 328 -1.60 8.89 10.30
CA VAL A 328 -0.37 8.15 10.06
C VAL A 328 0.63 9.05 9.33
N GLN A 329 1.92 8.84 9.55
CA GLN A 329 2.97 9.61 8.86
C GLN A 329 3.17 9.11 7.44
N ASP A 330 3.36 7.80 7.25
CA ASP A 330 3.58 7.15 5.97
C ASP A 330 2.93 5.75 5.94
N MET A 331 2.55 5.31 4.74
CA MET A 331 1.99 3.99 4.49
C MET A 331 2.76 3.29 3.38
N SER A 332 3.15 2.05 3.60
CA SER A 332 3.88 1.21 2.65
C SER A 332 2.94 0.18 2.01
N TYR A 333 2.52 0.44 0.78
CA TYR A 333 1.66 -0.49 0.06
C TYR A 333 2.38 -1.80 -0.26
N TRP A 334 1.79 -2.93 0.08
CA TRP A 334 2.30 -4.28 -0.15
C TRP A 334 1.71 -4.87 -1.43
N THR A 335 2.40 -4.85 -2.61
CA THR A 335 3.76 -4.46 -2.95
C THR A 335 3.80 -3.62 -4.25
N PHE A 336 4.96 -3.09 -4.66
CA PHE A 336 5.04 -2.35 -5.93
C PHE A 336 5.17 -3.27 -7.17
N SER A 337 5.60 -4.53 -7.01
CA SER A 337 5.90 -5.45 -8.11
C SER A 337 5.50 -6.89 -7.77
N ASP A 338 4.98 -7.62 -8.76
CA ASP A 338 4.78 -9.08 -8.71
C ASP A 338 6.07 -9.88 -9.01
N VAL A 339 7.23 -9.24 -9.08
CA VAL A 339 8.52 -9.93 -8.88
C VAL A 339 8.63 -10.27 -7.40
N PHE A 340 7.90 -11.31 -7.01
CA PHE A 340 7.54 -11.65 -5.64
C PHE A 340 7.38 -13.17 -5.52
N GLU A 341 8.02 -13.81 -4.53
CA GLU A 341 8.17 -15.27 -4.51
C GLU A 341 7.99 -15.87 -3.10
N GLU A 342 7.10 -15.38 -2.27
CA GLU A 342 6.82 -15.99 -0.96
C GLU A 342 6.19 -17.38 -1.08
N GLN A 343 5.35 -17.56 -2.10
CA GLN A 343 4.66 -18.83 -2.40
C GLN A 343 5.33 -19.60 -3.54
N GLY A 344 6.55 -19.23 -3.90
CA GLY A 344 7.32 -19.77 -5.01
C GLY A 344 7.29 -18.91 -6.26
N VAL A 345 7.87 -19.43 -7.34
CA VAL A 345 7.99 -18.72 -8.61
C VAL A 345 6.61 -18.43 -9.18
N VAL A 346 6.38 -17.19 -9.58
CA VAL A 346 5.11 -16.74 -10.18
C VAL A 346 4.85 -17.46 -11.50
N LYS A 347 3.68 -18.09 -11.61
CA LYS A 347 3.33 -18.99 -12.72
C LYS A 347 2.45 -18.35 -13.80
N THR A 348 1.87 -17.19 -13.53
CA THR A 348 0.97 -16.48 -14.45
C THR A 348 0.98 -14.99 -14.10
N PRO A 349 0.82 -14.07 -15.07
CA PRO A 349 0.85 -12.62 -14.79
C PRO A 349 -0.22 -12.16 -13.79
N PHE A 350 -1.41 -12.77 -13.83
CA PHE A 350 -2.53 -12.37 -12.98
C PHE A 350 -2.97 -13.56 -12.12
N HIS A 351 -2.48 -13.58 -10.90
CA HIS A 351 -2.73 -14.63 -9.91
C HIS A 351 -3.27 -14.06 -8.58
N GLY A 352 -3.67 -12.78 -8.59
CA GLY A 352 -4.02 -12.08 -7.36
C GLY A 352 -2.78 -11.61 -6.58
N GLY A 353 -1.65 -11.42 -7.25
CA GLY A 353 -0.42 -10.90 -6.62
C GLY A 353 -0.62 -9.50 -6.07
N PHE A 354 0.22 -9.10 -5.13
CA PHE A 354 0.10 -7.82 -4.41
C PHE A 354 0.64 -6.62 -5.21
N GLY A 355 1.44 -6.89 -6.25
CA GLY A 355 2.16 -5.86 -7.00
C GLY A 355 1.26 -4.87 -7.74
N LEU A 356 1.73 -3.65 -7.88
CA LEU A 356 1.14 -2.68 -8.79
C LEU A 356 1.36 -3.10 -10.26
N ARG A 357 2.44 -3.84 -10.52
CA ARG A 357 2.78 -4.35 -11.85
C ARG A 357 2.91 -5.86 -11.81
N ALA A 358 2.23 -6.53 -12.73
CA ALA A 358 2.37 -7.97 -12.93
C ALA A 358 3.71 -8.30 -13.62
N VAL A 359 4.16 -9.56 -13.45
CA VAL A 359 5.37 -10.05 -14.11
C VAL A 359 5.32 -9.78 -15.62
N GLY A 360 6.44 -9.31 -16.16
CA GLY A 360 6.51 -8.80 -17.53
C GLY A 360 6.26 -7.30 -17.62
N GLY A 361 6.20 -6.59 -16.49
CA GLY A 361 6.03 -5.14 -16.43
C GLY A 361 4.67 -4.66 -16.92
N ILE A 362 3.62 -5.44 -16.67
CA ILE A 362 2.24 -5.14 -17.08
C ILE A 362 1.57 -4.33 -15.98
N PRO A 363 1.08 -3.10 -16.26
CA PRO A 363 0.39 -2.31 -15.25
C PRO A 363 -0.94 -2.95 -14.86
N LYS A 364 -1.17 -3.10 -13.55
CA LYS A 364 -2.43 -3.56 -12.98
C LYS A 364 -3.34 -2.36 -12.64
N PRO A 365 -4.63 -2.55 -12.37
CA PRO A 365 -5.50 -1.46 -11.97
C PRO A 365 -4.98 -0.66 -10.77
N ALA A 366 -4.35 -1.32 -9.79
CA ALA A 366 -3.73 -0.63 -8.65
C ALA A 366 -2.62 0.36 -9.07
N PHE A 367 -1.80 0.05 -10.10
CA PHE A 367 -0.81 0.99 -10.64
C PHE A 367 -1.46 2.27 -11.15
N ASN A 368 -2.57 2.13 -11.88
CA ASN A 368 -3.33 3.26 -12.41
C ASN A 368 -4.02 4.06 -11.29
N ALA A 369 -4.51 3.37 -10.25
CA ALA A 369 -5.06 4.04 -9.08
C ALA A 369 -4.03 4.95 -8.39
N PHE A 370 -2.81 4.46 -8.16
CA PHE A 370 -1.72 5.29 -7.61
C PHE A 370 -1.37 6.45 -8.54
N ALA A 371 -1.26 6.22 -9.85
CA ALA A 371 -0.99 7.28 -10.84
C ALA A 371 -2.07 8.36 -10.87
N LEU A 372 -3.34 7.99 -10.70
CA LEU A 372 -4.45 8.93 -10.58
C LEU A 372 -4.40 9.70 -9.26
N MET A 373 -4.22 9.01 -8.13
CA MET A 373 -4.16 9.64 -6.81
C MET A 373 -2.90 10.50 -6.62
N HIS A 374 -1.81 10.23 -7.33
CA HIS A 374 -0.62 11.10 -7.37
C HIS A 374 -0.93 12.50 -7.92
N GLN A 375 -1.99 12.66 -8.70
CA GLN A 375 -2.38 13.95 -9.28
C GLN A 375 -3.01 14.91 -8.25
N LEU A 376 -3.38 14.44 -7.07
CA LEU A 376 -3.92 15.28 -5.99
C LEU A 376 -2.96 16.42 -5.65
N GLY A 377 -3.49 17.47 -5.05
CA GLY A 377 -2.71 18.60 -4.56
C GLY A 377 -2.31 18.44 -3.11
N GLU A 378 -1.40 19.29 -2.66
CA GLU A 378 -0.81 19.25 -1.32
C GLU A 378 -1.69 19.95 -0.24
N GLU A 379 -2.82 20.51 -0.63
CA GLU A 379 -3.82 21.10 0.29
C GLU A 379 -5.16 20.39 0.12
N ARG A 380 -5.63 19.71 1.17
CA ARG A 380 -6.97 19.11 1.22
C ARG A 380 -8.01 20.17 1.53
N LEU A 381 -8.99 20.34 0.64
CA LEU A 381 -10.09 21.28 0.84
C LEU A 381 -11.30 20.59 1.48
N PRO A 382 -12.11 21.33 2.26
CA PRO A 382 -13.33 20.77 2.85
C PRO A 382 -14.34 20.40 1.76
N LEU A 383 -14.81 19.16 1.79
CA LEU A 383 -15.87 18.64 0.94
C LEU A 383 -16.64 17.57 1.69
N ALA A 384 -17.95 17.73 1.84
CA ALA A 384 -18.79 16.86 2.65
C ALA A 384 -19.38 15.64 1.90
N ALA A 385 -19.03 15.44 0.61
CA ALA A 385 -19.54 14.33 -0.19
C ALA A 385 -18.72 13.05 0.03
N GLU A 386 -19.40 11.91 0.25
CA GLU A 386 -18.76 10.61 0.33
C GLU A 386 -18.16 10.20 -1.03
N GLY A 387 -17.16 9.32 -1.01
CA GLY A 387 -16.50 8.86 -2.24
C GLY A 387 -15.86 10.01 -3.03
N THR A 388 -15.33 11.01 -2.31
CA THR A 388 -14.68 12.18 -2.92
C THR A 388 -13.51 12.68 -2.10
N LEU A 389 -12.54 13.30 -2.77
CA LEU A 389 -11.44 14.02 -2.13
C LEU A 389 -11.07 15.24 -3.00
N LEU A 390 -11.27 16.43 -2.47
CA LEU A 390 -10.95 17.69 -3.15
C LEU A 390 -9.63 18.26 -2.61
N THR A 391 -8.74 18.63 -3.53
CA THR A 391 -7.43 19.19 -3.19
C THR A 391 -7.07 20.40 -4.05
N ARG A 392 -6.09 21.18 -3.59
CA ARG A 392 -5.48 22.27 -4.36
C ARG A 392 -3.98 22.02 -4.48
N ARG A 393 -3.46 22.14 -5.71
CA ARG A 393 -2.03 22.14 -6.00
C ARG A 393 -1.42 23.51 -5.70
N ARG A 394 -0.10 23.56 -5.48
CA ARG A 394 0.66 24.81 -5.21
C ARG A 394 0.47 25.87 -6.29
N ASN A 395 0.23 25.48 -7.53
CA ASN A 395 -0.05 26.43 -8.63
C ASN A 395 -1.49 26.96 -8.65
N GLY A 396 -2.35 26.52 -7.71
CA GLY A 396 -3.75 26.93 -7.61
C GLY A 396 -4.74 26.05 -8.37
N ALA A 397 -4.31 25.05 -9.13
CA ALA A 397 -5.21 24.10 -9.77
C ALA A 397 -5.98 23.28 -8.72
N LEU A 398 -7.28 23.04 -8.96
CA LEU A 398 -8.07 22.15 -8.12
C LEU A 398 -8.09 20.75 -8.72
N VAL A 399 -7.97 19.74 -7.86
CA VAL A 399 -8.06 18.33 -8.24
C VAL A 399 -9.07 17.64 -7.36
N LEU A 400 -10.11 17.09 -7.99
CA LEU A 400 -11.16 16.33 -7.33
C LEU A 400 -11.07 14.88 -7.77
N ALA A 401 -10.84 13.97 -6.82
CA ALA A 401 -11.04 12.56 -7.02
C ALA A 401 -12.47 12.17 -6.65
N LEU A 402 -13.08 11.32 -7.49
CA LEU A 402 -14.43 10.77 -7.32
C LEU A 402 -14.39 9.27 -7.55
N TRP A 403 -15.04 8.51 -6.68
CA TRP A 403 -15.13 7.05 -6.84
C TRP A 403 -16.50 6.50 -6.48
N ASN A 404 -16.76 5.31 -6.98
CA ASN A 404 -17.97 4.54 -6.70
C ASN A 404 -17.58 3.14 -6.24
N TYR A 405 -17.52 2.94 -4.93
CA TYR A 405 -17.05 1.71 -4.30
C TYR A 405 -18.12 0.62 -4.27
N ALA A 406 -17.72 -0.60 -4.62
CA ALA A 406 -18.46 -1.83 -4.34
C ALA A 406 -17.57 -2.81 -3.57
N GLU A 407 -18.15 -3.73 -2.79
CA GLU A 407 -17.37 -4.84 -2.21
C GLU A 407 -16.93 -5.81 -3.32
N PRO A 408 -15.79 -6.53 -3.15
CA PRO A 408 -15.30 -7.44 -4.18
C PRO A 408 -16.37 -8.45 -4.64
N GLY A 409 -16.54 -8.55 -5.96
CA GLY A 409 -17.55 -9.40 -6.57
C GLY A 409 -18.98 -8.86 -6.55
N ALA A 410 -19.22 -7.71 -5.93
CA ALA A 410 -20.49 -6.98 -6.00
C ALA A 410 -20.47 -5.95 -7.13
N THR A 411 -21.65 -5.57 -7.59
CA THR A 411 -21.84 -4.46 -8.55
C THR A 411 -22.85 -3.49 -7.99
N VAL A 412 -22.53 -2.20 -7.99
CA VAL A 412 -23.46 -1.13 -7.59
C VAL A 412 -23.88 -0.33 -8.80
N ALA A 413 -25.02 0.38 -8.68
CA ALA A 413 -25.47 1.27 -9.75
C ALA A 413 -24.45 2.37 -10.01
N ALA A 414 -24.33 2.82 -11.25
CA ALA A 414 -23.50 3.97 -11.60
C ALA A 414 -23.90 5.20 -10.76
N ARG A 415 -22.91 5.88 -10.22
CA ARG A 415 -23.08 7.08 -9.42
C ARG A 415 -23.15 8.30 -10.34
N ARG A 416 -24.32 8.92 -10.42
CA ARG A 416 -24.51 10.16 -11.19
C ARG A 416 -24.24 11.36 -10.28
N VAL A 417 -23.27 12.21 -10.68
CA VAL A 417 -22.83 13.38 -9.93
C VAL A 417 -22.94 14.61 -10.81
N VAL A 418 -23.47 15.70 -10.26
CA VAL A 418 -23.47 17.04 -10.85
C VAL A 418 -22.51 17.90 -10.04
N LEU A 419 -21.35 18.23 -10.61
CA LEU A 419 -20.39 19.15 -10.01
C LEU A 419 -20.79 20.60 -10.33
N GLU A 420 -20.96 21.40 -9.30
CA GLU A 420 -21.20 22.85 -9.42
C GLU A 420 -19.93 23.59 -9.02
N PHE A 421 -19.31 24.32 -9.94
CA PHE A 421 -18.08 25.05 -9.70
C PHE A 421 -18.35 26.51 -9.33
N ARG A 422 -17.86 26.96 -8.18
CA ARG A 422 -17.92 28.35 -7.71
C ARG A 422 -16.54 28.92 -7.49
N HIS A 423 -16.38 30.22 -7.75
CA HIS A 423 -15.09 30.92 -7.63
C HIS A 423 -13.96 30.23 -8.42
N VAL A 424 -14.31 29.70 -9.59
CA VAL A 424 -13.45 29.05 -10.55
C VAL A 424 -13.53 29.79 -11.88
N ALA A 425 -12.40 30.25 -12.40
CA ALA A 425 -12.35 30.97 -13.67
C ALA A 425 -12.36 30.06 -14.92
N ALA A 426 -12.06 28.77 -14.72
CA ALA A 426 -11.94 27.79 -15.80
C ALA A 426 -13.30 27.54 -16.47
N GLN A 427 -13.29 27.46 -17.81
CA GLN A 427 -14.45 27.06 -18.63
C GLN A 427 -14.35 25.58 -19.07
N ARG A 428 -13.25 24.94 -18.79
CA ARG A 428 -12.94 23.56 -19.14
C ARG A 428 -12.20 22.88 -17.99
N VAL A 429 -12.36 21.57 -17.89
CA VAL A 429 -11.67 20.71 -16.95
C VAL A 429 -11.07 19.51 -17.70
N GLU A 430 -10.09 18.88 -17.11
CA GLU A 430 -9.51 17.63 -17.61
C GLU A 430 -10.04 16.46 -16.80
N LEU A 431 -10.39 15.36 -17.49
CA LEU A 431 -10.89 14.13 -16.89
C LEU A 431 -9.95 12.98 -17.21
N GLN A 432 -9.64 12.18 -16.20
CA GLN A 432 -8.93 10.93 -16.36
C GLN A 432 -9.54 9.88 -15.44
N SER A 433 -9.82 8.68 -15.98
CA SER A 433 -10.59 7.66 -15.27
C SER A 433 -9.99 6.26 -15.42
N MET A 434 -10.29 5.42 -14.44
CA MET A 434 -10.15 3.97 -14.51
C MET A 434 -11.46 3.32 -14.05
N ASP A 435 -11.84 2.23 -14.71
CA ASP A 435 -13.02 1.41 -14.40
C ASP A 435 -12.93 0.07 -15.15
N ASP A 436 -14.00 -0.71 -15.20
CA ASP A 436 -14.04 -2.00 -15.93
C ASP A 436 -13.68 -1.90 -17.42
N THR A 437 -13.86 -0.73 -18.05
CA THR A 437 -13.62 -0.51 -19.47
C THR A 437 -12.39 0.34 -19.77
N HIS A 438 -11.90 1.08 -18.79
CA HIS A 438 -10.76 1.99 -18.93
C HIS A 438 -9.61 1.58 -18.00
N ALA A 439 -8.41 1.49 -18.56
CA ALA A 439 -7.18 1.15 -17.82
C ALA A 439 -7.29 -0.20 -17.06
N ASN A 440 -8.12 -1.12 -17.56
CA ASN A 440 -8.32 -2.46 -17.03
C ASN A 440 -7.72 -3.51 -17.97
N VAL A 441 -6.53 -3.98 -17.61
CA VAL A 441 -5.81 -5.00 -18.38
C VAL A 441 -6.51 -6.36 -18.38
N MET A 442 -7.37 -6.64 -17.38
CA MET A 442 -8.00 -7.96 -17.23
C MET A 442 -8.95 -8.30 -18.37
N THR A 443 -9.64 -7.31 -18.93
CA THR A 443 -10.48 -7.50 -20.13
C THR A 443 -9.68 -8.00 -21.33
N ALA A 444 -8.52 -7.39 -21.59
CA ALA A 444 -7.62 -7.82 -22.68
C ALA A 444 -7.03 -9.21 -22.39
N TYR A 445 -6.61 -9.46 -21.16
CA TYR A 445 -6.05 -10.76 -20.76
C TYR A 445 -7.05 -11.90 -20.96
N GLN A 446 -8.30 -11.71 -20.54
CA GLN A 446 -9.37 -12.69 -20.74
C GLN A 446 -9.70 -12.90 -22.23
N SER A 447 -9.73 -11.82 -23.02
CA SER A 447 -9.97 -11.90 -24.48
C SER A 447 -8.87 -12.68 -25.23
N MET A 448 -7.67 -12.73 -24.69
CA MET A 448 -6.56 -13.56 -25.19
C MET A 448 -6.64 -15.03 -24.79
N GLY A 449 -7.67 -15.44 -24.03
CA GLY A 449 -7.82 -16.79 -23.46
C GLY A 449 -7.02 -16.99 -22.18
N ALA A 450 -6.69 -15.93 -21.46
CA ALA A 450 -5.97 -15.92 -20.19
C ALA A 450 -4.69 -16.78 -20.20
N PRO A 451 -3.73 -16.54 -21.12
CA PRO A 451 -2.57 -17.39 -21.30
C PRO A 451 -1.70 -17.42 -20.04
N GLN A 452 -1.38 -18.62 -19.57
CA GLN A 452 -0.49 -18.82 -18.42
C GLN A 452 0.92 -18.24 -18.71
N TYR A 453 1.40 -18.42 -19.94
CA TYR A 453 2.70 -17.94 -20.41
C TYR A 453 2.49 -17.07 -21.66
N PRO A 454 2.13 -15.79 -21.50
CA PRO A 454 1.88 -14.93 -22.64
C PRO A 454 3.16 -14.72 -23.47
N THR A 455 2.99 -14.70 -24.79
CA THR A 455 4.08 -14.38 -25.73
C THR A 455 4.53 -12.91 -25.57
N GLN A 456 5.70 -12.56 -26.10
CA GLN A 456 6.17 -11.17 -26.09
C GLN A 456 5.19 -10.20 -26.77
N GLN A 457 4.51 -10.63 -27.83
CA GLN A 457 3.46 -9.83 -28.47
C GLN A 457 2.26 -9.62 -27.55
N GLN A 458 1.80 -10.67 -26.85
CA GLN A 458 0.71 -10.58 -25.88
C GLN A 458 1.08 -9.70 -24.68
N ILE A 459 2.32 -9.81 -24.17
CA ILE A 459 2.82 -8.91 -23.11
C ILE A 459 2.79 -7.45 -23.57
N ALA A 460 3.26 -7.16 -24.79
CA ALA A 460 3.22 -5.80 -25.33
C ALA A 460 1.79 -5.27 -25.49
N GLU A 461 0.86 -6.13 -25.88
CA GLU A 461 -0.57 -5.79 -25.97
C GLU A 461 -1.19 -5.56 -24.58
N LEU A 462 -0.91 -6.41 -23.59
CA LEU A 462 -1.36 -6.24 -22.20
C LEU A 462 -0.82 -4.95 -21.58
N ARG A 463 0.44 -4.60 -21.84
CA ARG A 463 1.02 -3.33 -21.39
C ARG A 463 0.26 -2.13 -21.96
N ARG A 464 -0.15 -2.18 -23.24
CA ARG A 464 -0.95 -1.11 -23.85
C ARG A 464 -2.38 -1.06 -23.29
N ALA A 465 -3.00 -2.22 -23.13
CA ALA A 465 -4.38 -2.32 -22.62
C ALA A 465 -4.51 -1.87 -21.17
N GLY A 466 -3.48 -2.13 -20.35
CA GLY A 466 -3.43 -1.69 -18.95
C GLY A 466 -2.96 -0.24 -18.76
N ALA A 467 -2.56 0.47 -19.82
CA ALA A 467 -2.07 1.84 -19.69
C ALA A 467 -3.23 2.82 -19.43
N LEU A 468 -2.99 3.78 -18.55
CA LEU A 468 -3.91 4.88 -18.31
C LEU A 468 -3.97 5.78 -19.55
N ALA A 469 -5.19 6.03 -20.06
CA ALA A 469 -5.38 6.92 -21.20
C ALA A 469 -5.04 8.38 -20.83
N PRO A 470 -4.62 9.21 -21.79
CA PRO A 470 -4.47 10.65 -21.58
C PRO A 470 -5.76 11.30 -21.07
N ALA A 471 -5.60 12.37 -20.30
CA ALA A 471 -6.75 13.16 -19.83
C ALA A 471 -7.55 13.73 -21.00
N VAL A 472 -8.87 13.81 -20.83
CA VAL A 472 -9.83 14.34 -21.84
C VAL A 472 -10.40 15.66 -21.34
N GLU A 473 -10.30 16.69 -22.16
CA GLU A 473 -10.96 17.97 -21.86
C GLU A 473 -12.50 17.89 -21.95
N ARG A 474 -13.16 18.54 -20.99
CA ARG A 474 -14.62 18.75 -20.96
C ARG A 474 -14.94 20.20 -20.69
N ALA A 475 -15.88 20.75 -21.46
CA ALA A 475 -16.42 22.09 -21.22
C ALA A 475 -17.36 22.05 -20.01
N LEU A 476 -17.38 23.15 -19.25
CA LEU A 476 -18.37 23.38 -18.20
C LEU A 476 -19.61 24.03 -18.81
N GLU A 477 -20.79 23.45 -18.58
CA GLU A 477 -22.06 23.98 -19.03
C GLU A 477 -22.67 24.85 -17.92
N GLY A 478 -22.62 26.16 -18.08
CA GLY A 478 -23.12 27.09 -17.04
C GLY A 478 -22.39 26.93 -15.69
N GLY A 479 -21.12 26.57 -15.71
CA GLY A 479 -20.32 26.30 -14.48
C GLY A 479 -20.58 24.94 -13.86
N THR A 480 -21.22 24.02 -14.58
CA THR A 480 -21.50 22.66 -14.09
C THR A 480 -20.87 21.57 -14.97
N LEU A 481 -20.68 20.40 -14.40
CA LEU A 481 -20.24 19.17 -15.07
C LEU A 481 -21.04 17.97 -14.53
N THR A 482 -21.70 17.24 -15.42
CA THR A 482 -22.36 15.99 -15.05
C THR A 482 -21.48 14.80 -15.40
N LEU A 483 -21.28 13.90 -14.45
CA LEU A 483 -20.50 12.67 -14.58
C LEU A 483 -21.33 11.46 -14.15
N GLU A 484 -21.02 10.31 -14.75
CA GLU A 484 -21.46 8.98 -14.31
C GLU A 484 -20.21 8.17 -13.96
N ILE A 485 -20.08 7.77 -12.70
CA ILE A 485 -19.00 6.95 -12.20
C ILE A 485 -19.53 5.51 -12.09
N PRO A 486 -19.06 4.58 -12.93
CA PRO A 486 -19.52 3.19 -12.87
C PRO A 486 -19.09 2.51 -11.55
N SER A 487 -19.63 1.31 -11.27
CA SER A 487 -19.12 0.48 -10.18
C SER A 487 -17.61 0.33 -10.31
N ASP A 488 -16.90 0.39 -9.19
CA ASP A 488 -15.44 0.31 -9.13
C ASP A 488 -14.67 1.35 -9.96
N GLY A 489 -15.36 2.43 -10.36
CA GLY A 489 -14.76 3.55 -11.07
C GLY A 489 -14.06 4.54 -10.13
N LEU A 490 -12.90 5.05 -10.57
CA LEU A 490 -12.18 6.18 -10.00
C LEU A 490 -11.93 7.21 -11.11
N THR A 491 -12.35 8.44 -10.88
CA THR A 491 -12.19 9.56 -11.84
C THR A 491 -11.51 10.74 -11.16
N ILE A 492 -10.51 11.29 -11.81
CA ILE A 492 -9.88 12.57 -11.45
C ILE A 492 -10.44 13.68 -12.35
N VAL A 493 -10.89 14.77 -11.73
CA VAL A 493 -11.28 16.01 -12.39
C VAL A 493 -10.27 17.08 -12.02
N THR A 494 -9.51 17.56 -13.00
CA THR A 494 -8.56 18.67 -12.81
C THR A 494 -9.12 19.95 -13.37
N VAL A 495 -9.26 20.94 -12.49
CA VAL A 495 -9.59 22.32 -12.86
C VAL A 495 -8.27 23.08 -13.00
N PRO A 496 -7.92 23.61 -14.19
CA PRO A 496 -6.64 24.30 -14.37
C PRO A 496 -6.49 25.52 -13.45
N ALA A 497 -5.25 25.84 -13.13
CA ALA A 497 -4.92 27.03 -12.33
C ALA A 497 -5.49 28.31 -12.98
N PRO A 498 -5.85 29.33 -12.20
CA PRO A 498 -6.12 30.66 -12.72
C PRO A 498 -4.91 31.17 -13.51
N ARG A 499 -5.16 31.79 -14.66
CA ARG A 499 -4.13 32.44 -15.49
C ARG A 499 -3.62 33.74 -14.86
#